data_81a25d477a765b5c5ff9652caaf3c2c6
#
_entry.id   81a25d477a765b5c5ff9652caaf3c2c6
#
_cell.length_a   1.000
_cell.length_b   1.000
_cell.length_c   1.000
_cell.angle_alpha   90.00
_cell.angle_beta   90.00
_cell.angle_gamma   90.00
#
_symmetry.space_group_name_H-M   'P 1'
#
loop_
_entity.id
_entity.type
_entity.pdbx_description
1 polymer ?
#
loop_
_entity_poly.entity_id
_entity_poly.type
_entity_poly.pdbx_seq_one_letter_code
_entity_poly.pdbx_strand_id
1 'polypeptide(L)'
;MANKQALRDLQTRLADRLQIARTQGVAASWLAVETGDKKYLFPLSQSGEIFPWVAPQAVPYTRDWFVGVANLRGGLFGVVDLECLVSGQPVRVRTELARAESRFVALNSALEVNCALWIDRLSGLRNQSMFRDFSERAPNAPTYFGNSYVDSNNETWQEINLQRLAQQAHFLTIGA
;
A
#
# COMPACT_ATOMS: atom_id res chain seq x y z
N MET A 1 54.54 13.29 -3.08
CA MET A 1 53.86 12.44 -2.07
C MET A 1 52.48 12.95 -1.65
N ALA A 2 52.18 14.21 -1.76
CA ALA A 2 50.88 14.79 -1.36
C ALA A 2 49.64 14.31 -2.18
N ASN A 3 49.85 13.91 -3.42
CA ASN A 3 48.72 13.54 -4.30
C ASN A 3 48.12 12.15 -4.03
N LYS A 4 48.88 11.21 -3.47
CA LYS A 4 48.38 9.88 -3.10
C LYS A 4 47.55 9.89 -1.80
N GLN A 5 47.84 10.80 -0.89
CA GLN A 5 47.12 10.95 0.36
C GLN A 5 45.74 11.59 0.11
N ALA A 6 45.72 12.64 -0.73
CA ALA A 6 44.49 13.31 -1.12
C ALA A 6 43.53 12.37 -1.89
N LEU A 7 44.09 11.47 -2.73
CA LEU A 7 43.28 10.49 -3.46
C LEU A 7 42.65 9.43 -2.54
N ARG A 8 43.44 8.97 -1.52
CA ARG A 8 42.93 8.03 -0.50
C ARG A 8 41.83 8.67 0.37
N ASP A 9 42.05 9.91 0.79
CA ASP A 9 41.04 10.66 1.57
C ASP A 9 39.75 10.90 0.79
N LEU A 10 39.87 11.15 -0.52
CA LEU A 10 38.72 11.28 -1.42
C LEU A 10 37.98 9.95 -1.60
N GLN A 11 38.73 8.84 -1.76
CA GLN A 11 38.13 7.50 -1.87
C GLN A 11 37.43 7.08 -0.59
N THR A 12 38.01 7.36 0.58
CA THR A 12 37.40 7.08 1.88
C THR A 12 36.15 7.90 2.09
N ARG A 13 36.16 9.20 1.76
CA ARG A 13 34.98 10.08 1.84
C ARG A 13 33.89 9.69 0.85
N LEU A 14 34.25 9.20 -0.35
CA LEU A 14 33.30 8.67 -1.32
C LEU A 14 32.70 7.34 -0.86
N ALA A 15 33.50 6.45 -0.28
CA ALA A 15 33.04 5.19 0.28
C ALA A 15 32.08 5.43 1.48
N ASP A 16 32.45 6.35 2.38
CA ASP A 16 31.62 6.74 3.51
C ASP A 16 30.31 7.39 3.05
N ARG A 17 30.36 8.27 2.03
CA ARG A 17 29.16 8.87 1.46
C ARG A 17 28.27 7.86 0.72
N LEU A 18 28.87 6.88 0.03
CA LEU A 18 28.14 5.77 -0.60
C LEU A 18 27.56 4.82 0.44
N GLN A 19 28.25 4.62 1.55
CA GLN A 19 27.75 3.81 2.65
C GLN A 19 26.64 4.53 3.44
N ILE A 20 26.79 5.82 3.67
CA ILE A 20 25.75 6.70 4.25
C ILE A 20 24.58 6.82 3.28
N ALA A 21 24.78 6.94 1.97
CA ALA A 21 23.71 6.93 0.97
C ALA A 21 23.04 5.55 0.84
N ARG A 22 23.75 4.45 1.07
CA ARG A 22 23.16 3.11 1.17
C ARG A 22 22.42 2.87 2.49
N THR A 23 22.84 3.47 3.59
CA THR A 23 22.18 3.38 4.89
C THR A 23 21.11 4.49 5.09
N GLN A 24 21.23 5.64 4.42
CA GLN A 24 20.21 6.70 4.37
C GLN A 24 19.28 6.57 3.18
N GLY A 25 19.62 5.81 2.16
CA GLY A 25 18.69 5.22 1.22
C GLY A 25 18.01 4.02 1.86
N VAL A 26 17.37 4.21 3.02
CA VAL A 26 16.39 3.24 3.51
C VAL A 26 15.34 3.18 2.43
N ALA A 27 15.42 2.18 1.57
CA ALA A 27 14.45 1.95 0.52
C ALA A 27 13.07 2.06 1.15
N ALA A 28 12.16 2.81 0.53
CA ALA A 28 10.80 2.89 1.01
C ALA A 28 10.27 1.47 1.19
N SER A 29 9.68 1.20 2.35
CA SER A 29 9.18 -0.13 2.68
C SER A 29 7.69 -0.25 2.37
N TRP A 30 6.99 0.88 2.38
CA TRP A 30 5.54 0.93 2.22
C TRP A 30 5.07 2.03 1.28
N LEU A 31 3.97 1.72 0.60
CA LEU A 31 3.09 2.69 -0.01
C LEU A 31 2.05 3.11 1.03
N ALA A 32 2.00 4.39 1.36
CA ALA A 32 1.03 4.95 2.29
C ALA A 32 -0.24 5.36 1.55
N VAL A 33 -1.38 4.89 2.01
CA VAL A 33 -2.70 5.12 1.41
C VAL A 33 -3.71 5.55 2.46
N GLU A 34 -4.71 6.30 2.03
CA GLU A 34 -5.81 6.73 2.89
C GLU A 34 -7.15 6.32 2.28
N THR A 35 -8.06 5.89 3.13
CA THR A 35 -9.45 5.64 2.75
C THR A 35 -10.37 5.94 3.93
N GLY A 36 -11.41 6.76 3.70
CA GLY A 36 -12.19 7.32 4.77
C GLY A 36 -11.33 8.15 5.73
N ASP A 37 -11.43 7.86 7.00
CA ASP A 37 -10.62 8.44 8.09
C ASP A 37 -9.42 7.57 8.48
N LYS A 38 -9.18 6.48 7.76
CA LYS A 38 -8.15 5.49 8.07
C LYS A 38 -6.93 5.63 7.17
N LYS A 39 -5.79 5.29 7.74
CA LYS A 39 -4.48 5.34 7.09
C LYS A 39 -3.85 3.95 7.11
N TYR A 40 -3.40 3.51 5.93
CA TYR A 40 -2.85 2.17 5.74
C TYR A 40 -1.48 2.20 5.08
N LEU A 41 -0.71 1.16 5.35
CA LEU A 41 0.60 0.92 4.76
C LEU A 41 0.56 -0.39 3.98
N PHE A 42 0.86 -0.33 2.70
CA PHE A 42 1.01 -1.52 1.87
C PHE A 42 2.49 -1.81 1.64
N PRO A 43 2.99 -3.01 1.98
CA PRO A 43 4.37 -3.37 1.65
C PRO A 43 4.63 -3.20 0.14
N LEU A 44 5.67 -2.47 -0.24
CA LEU A 44 5.99 -2.21 -1.64
C LEU A 44 6.25 -3.49 -2.43
N SER A 45 6.85 -4.48 -1.80
CA SER A 45 7.10 -5.78 -2.43
C SER A 45 5.83 -6.56 -2.77
N GLN A 46 4.71 -6.21 -2.15
CA GLN A 46 3.41 -6.85 -2.34
C GLN A 46 2.45 -5.99 -3.16
N SER A 47 2.81 -4.74 -3.40
CA SER A 47 2.04 -3.78 -4.20
C SER A 47 2.43 -3.87 -5.66
N GLY A 48 1.45 -3.73 -6.52
CA GLY A 48 1.63 -3.67 -7.97
C GLY A 48 1.53 -2.24 -8.49
N GLU A 49 1.05 -2.10 -9.70
CA GLU A 49 0.88 -0.81 -10.37
C GLU A 49 -0.28 -0.01 -9.76
N ILE A 50 -0.16 1.31 -9.82
CA ILE A 50 -1.19 2.25 -9.38
C ILE A 50 -1.87 2.84 -10.60
N PHE A 51 -3.19 2.77 -10.62
CA PHE A 51 -4.01 3.26 -11.73
C PHE A 51 -4.91 4.41 -11.28
N PRO A 52 -5.19 5.37 -12.18
CA PRO A 52 -6.25 6.33 -11.95
C PRO A 52 -7.61 5.60 -11.86
N TRP A 53 -8.56 6.24 -11.21
CA TRP A 53 -9.91 5.71 -11.15
C TRP A 53 -10.54 5.63 -12.54
N VAL A 54 -11.17 4.52 -12.81
CA VAL A 54 -12.11 4.32 -13.93
C VAL A 54 -13.37 3.66 -13.39
N ALA A 55 -14.51 3.88 -14.02
CA ALA A 55 -15.77 3.30 -13.54
C ALA A 55 -15.73 1.77 -13.66
N PRO A 56 -15.77 1.02 -12.53
CA PRO A 56 -15.84 -0.44 -12.60
C PRO A 56 -17.20 -0.88 -13.16
N GLN A 57 -17.19 -1.99 -13.88
CA GLN A 57 -18.41 -2.66 -14.27
C GLN A 57 -18.88 -3.57 -13.15
N ALA A 58 -20.05 -3.30 -12.58
CA ALA A 58 -20.61 -4.10 -11.52
C ALA A 58 -20.86 -5.54 -11.97
N VAL A 59 -20.61 -6.48 -11.08
CA VAL A 59 -20.92 -7.91 -11.28
C VAL A 59 -22.04 -8.28 -10.28
N PRO A 60 -23.16 -8.83 -10.74
CA PRO A 60 -24.27 -9.18 -9.85
C PRO A 60 -23.90 -10.35 -8.92
N TYR A 61 -24.59 -10.41 -7.78
CA TYR A 61 -24.43 -11.47 -6.76
C TYR A 61 -23.02 -11.57 -6.18
N THR A 62 -22.37 -10.43 -6.01
CA THR A 62 -21.08 -10.32 -5.34
C THR A 62 -21.21 -9.63 -4.01
N ARG A 63 -20.22 -9.83 -3.15
CA ARG A 63 -20.14 -9.17 -1.84
C ARG A 63 -20.01 -7.67 -2.01
N ASP A 64 -20.52 -6.89 -1.05
CA ASP A 64 -20.57 -5.43 -1.11
C ASP A 64 -19.21 -4.76 -1.36
N TRP A 65 -18.15 -5.33 -0.79
CA TRP A 65 -16.80 -4.79 -0.98
C TRP A 65 -16.20 -5.06 -2.36
N PHE A 66 -16.78 -5.99 -3.16
CA PHE A 66 -16.36 -6.23 -4.54
C PHE A 66 -17.17 -5.32 -5.47
N VAL A 67 -16.55 -4.22 -5.87
CA VAL A 67 -17.23 -3.16 -6.64
C VAL A 67 -17.53 -3.55 -8.07
N GLY A 68 -16.75 -4.49 -8.61
CA GLY A 68 -16.89 -4.96 -9.98
C GLY A 68 -15.55 -5.25 -10.62
N VAL A 69 -15.51 -5.17 -11.94
CA VAL A 69 -14.29 -5.38 -12.74
C VAL A 69 -13.96 -4.15 -13.56
N ALA A 70 -12.68 -3.89 -13.78
CA ALA A 70 -12.20 -2.79 -14.59
C ALA A 70 -11.07 -3.23 -15.53
N ASN A 71 -11.04 -2.66 -16.72
CA ASN A 71 -9.90 -2.78 -17.62
C ASN A 71 -8.85 -1.73 -17.23
N LEU A 72 -7.72 -2.18 -16.74
CA LEU A 72 -6.60 -1.35 -16.33
C LEU A 72 -5.41 -1.66 -17.25
N ARG A 73 -5.12 -0.76 -18.16
CA ARG A 73 -4.06 -0.90 -19.18
C ARG A 73 -4.09 -2.24 -19.96
N GLY A 74 -5.28 -2.67 -20.35
CA GLY A 74 -5.46 -3.91 -21.11
C GLY A 74 -5.58 -5.18 -20.27
N GLY A 75 -5.39 -5.10 -18.94
CA GLY A 75 -5.64 -6.19 -18.00
C GLY A 75 -7.00 -6.04 -17.33
N LEU A 76 -7.72 -7.14 -17.15
CA LEU A 76 -8.97 -7.17 -16.42
C LEU A 76 -8.69 -7.42 -14.93
N PHE A 77 -9.08 -6.48 -14.07
CA PHE A 77 -8.89 -6.56 -12.63
C PHE A 77 -10.23 -6.58 -11.89
N GLY A 78 -10.32 -7.41 -10.86
CA GLY A 78 -11.35 -7.25 -9.85
C GLY A 78 -11.06 -5.99 -9.01
N VAL A 79 -12.08 -5.18 -8.77
CA VAL A 79 -11.95 -3.94 -7.97
C VAL A 79 -12.60 -4.14 -6.62
N VAL A 80 -11.83 -3.91 -5.57
CA VAL A 80 -12.25 -4.05 -4.18
C VAL A 80 -12.20 -2.70 -3.48
N ASP A 81 -13.29 -2.28 -2.89
CA ASP A 81 -13.31 -1.11 -2.00
C ASP A 81 -12.65 -1.47 -0.67
N LEU A 82 -11.50 -0.88 -0.40
CA LEU A 82 -10.71 -1.19 0.80
C LEU A 82 -11.45 -0.83 2.09
N GLU A 83 -12.15 0.31 2.12
CA GLU A 83 -12.89 0.75 3.29
C GLU A 83 -14.01 -0.23 3.63
N CYS A 84 -14.80 -0.62 2.64
CA CYS A 84 -15.87 -1.60 2.81
C CYS A 84 -15.32 -2.98 3.25
N LEU A 85 -14.23 -3.44 2.62
CA LEU A 85 -13.61 -4.72 2.96
C LEU A 85 -13.15 -4.78 4.43
N VAL A 86 -12.50 -3.72 4.91
CA VAL A 86 -11.91 -3.68 6.26
C VAL A 86 -12.94 -3.35 7.33
N SER A 87 -13.85 -2.41 7.06
CA SER A 87 -14.83 -1.95 8.05
C SER A 87 -16.10 -2.79 8.09
N GLY A 88 -16.41 -3.52 7.01
CA GLY A 88 -17.68 -4.20 6.84
C GLY A 88 -18.88 -3.25 6.64
N GLN A 89 -18.63 -1.96 6.48
CA GLN A 89 -19.65 -0.97 6.19
C GLN A 89 -19.92 -0.92 4.68
N PRO A 90 -21.14 -0.52 4.26
CA PRO A 90 -21.45 -0.38 2.84
C PRO A 90 -20.46 0.55 2.12
N VAL A 91 -20.29 0.32 0.82
CA VAL A 91 -19.45 1.17 -0.02
C VAL A 91 -19.91 2.62 0.07
N ARG A 92 -19.02 3.50 0.46
CA ARG A 92 -19.29 4.93 0.59
C ARG A 92 -19.48 5.56 -0.79
N VAL A 93 -20.55 6.35 -0.91
CA VAL A 93 -20.75 7.16 -2.12
C VAL A 93 -19.69 8.27 -2.16
N ARG A 94 -18.83 8.23 -3.16
CA ARG A 94 -17.83 9.26 -3.42
C ARG A 94 -18.35 10.28 -4.41
N THR A 95 -18.08 11.55 -4.15
CA THR A 95 -18.34 12.62 -5.12
C THR A 95 -17.52 12.41 -6.39
N GLU A 96 -17.84 13.08 -7.47
CA GLU A 96 -17.07 13.02 -8.72
C GLU A 96 -15.62 13.46 -8.51
N LEU A 97 -15.39 14.53 -7.75
CA LEU A 97 -14.05 14.99 -7.38
C LEU A 97 -13.29 13.95 -6.56
N ALA A 98 -13.91 13.36 -5.54
CA ALA A 98 -13.29 12.32 -4.73
C ALA A 98 -12.93 11.07 -5.55
N ARG A 99 -13.74 10.71 -6.55
CA ARG A 99 -13.40 9.63 -7.49
C ARG A 99 -12.20 9.98 -8.35
N ALA A 100 -12.14 11.21 -8.87
CA ALA A 100 -11.01 11.66 -9.69
C ALA A 100 -9.68 11.65 -8.92
N GLU A 101 -9.71 11.93 -7.62
CA GLU A 101 -8.54 11.87 -6.72
C GLU A 101 -8.18 10.43 -6.30
N SER A 102 -9.16 9.54 -6.29
CA SER A 102 -8.98 8.15 -5.86
C SER A 102 -8.10 7.35 -6.83
N ARG A 103 -7.58 6.23 -6.36
CA ARG A 103 -6.68 5.36 -7.12
C ARG A 103 -7.03 3.90 -6.90
N PHE A 104 -6.65 3.09 -7.87
CA PHE A 104 -6.59 1.64 -7.75
C PHE A 104 -5.15 1.21 -7.55
N VAL A 105 -4.87 0.49 -6.48
CA VAL A 105 -3.57 -0.11 -6.21
C VAL A 105 -3.69 -1.61 -6.49
N ALA A 106 -3.07 -2.07 -7.57
CA ALA A 106 -3.06 -3.48 -7.88
C ALA A 106 -2.24 -4.27 -6.88
N LEU A 107 -2.63 -5.50 -6.63
CA LEU A 107 -1.76 -6.47 -5.96
C LEU A 107 -0.60 -6.84 -6.88
N ASN A 108 0.57 -7.12 -6.30
CA ASN A 108 1.71 -7.60 -7.08
C ASN A 108 1.32 -8.90 -7.81
N SER A 109 1.70 -9.02 -9.07
CA SER A 109 1.38 -10.20 -9.89
C SER A 109 1.90 -11.52 -9.30
N ALA A 110 2.98 -11.47 -8.50
CA ALA A 110 3.50 -12.62 -7.78
C ALA A 110 2.54 -13.19 -6.72
N LEU A 111 1.51 -12.43 -6.33
CA LEU A 111 0.46 -12.91 -5.42
C LEU A 111 -0.63 -13.72 -6.14
N GLU A 112 -0.59 -13.78 -7.47
CA GLU A 112 -1.49 -14.58 -8.33
C GLU A 112 -2.98 -14.24 -8.17
N VAL A 113 -3.30 -13.05 -7.68
CA VAL A 113 -4.67 -12.53 -7.56
C VAL A 113 -4.78 -11.24 -8.36
N ASN A 114 -5.57 -11.29 -9.43
CA ASN A 114 -5.74 -10.16 -10.33
C ASN A 114 -6.78 -9.17 -9.82
N CYS A 115 -6.39 -8.41 -8.81
CA CYS A 115 -7.23 -7.50 -8.04
C CYS A 115 -6.53 -6.16 -7.82
N ALA A 116 -7.33 -5.10 -7.75
CA ALA A 116 -6.90 -3.77 -7.37
C ALA A 116 -7.76 -3.24 -6.21
N LEU A 117 -7.11 -2.65 -5.23
CA LEU A 117 -7.74 -2.05 -4.07
C LEU A 117 -8.08 -0.58 -4.37
N TRP A 118 -9.34 -0.21 -4.23
CA TRP A 118 -9.78 1.16 -4.37
C TRP A 118 -9.54 1.93 -3.09
N ILE A 119 -8.73 2.99 -3.19
CA ILE A 119 -8.35 3.89 -2.10
C ILE A 119 -8.73 5.32 -2.45
N ASP A 120 -8.91 6.17 -1.45
CA ASP A 120 -9.27 7.56 -1.67
C ASP A 120 -8.07 8.41 -2.09
N ARG A 121 -6.90 8.17 -1.46
CA ARG A 121 -5.74 9.02 -1.68
C ARG A 121 -4.42 8.28 -1.43
N LEU A 122 -3.40 8.65 -2.22
CA LEU A 122 -2.02 8.25 -1.97
C LEU A 122 -1.35 9.28 -1.07
N SER A 123 -0.63 8.80 -0.05
CA SER A 123 0.14 9.63 0.88
C SER A 123 1.66 9.44 0.73
N GLY A 124 2.07 8.88 -0.40
CA GLY A 124 3.47 8.71 -0.77
C GLY A 124 4.11 7.44 -0.22
N LEU A 125 5.42 7.41 -0.29
CA LEU A 125 6.23 6.28 0.19
C LEU A 125 6.68 6.52 1.62
N ARG A 126 6.74 5.46 2.41
CA ARG A 126 7.20 5.50 3.81
C ARG A 126 8.30 4.48 4.05
N ASN A 127 9.19 4.83 4.94
CA ASN A 127 10.17 3.91 5.52
C ASN A 127 10.05 3.89 7.05
N GLN A 128 10.71 2.96 7.69
CA GLN A 128 10.61 2.78 9.13
C GLN A 128 11.07 4.00 9.93
N SER A 129 12.03 4.78 9.42
CA SER A 129 12.56 5.96 10.12
C SER A 129 11.56 7.14 10.20
N MET A 130 10.48 7.09 9.42
CA MET A 130 9.41 8.11 9.45
C MET A 130 8.41 7.89 10.59
N PHE A 131 8.52 6.77 11.29
CA PHE A 131 7.65 6.42 12.41
C PHE A 131 8.44 6.47 13.72
N ARG A 132 7.83 7.06 14.74
CA ARG A 132 8.45 7.18 16.07
C ARG A 132 8.18 5.97 16.96
N ASP A 133 7.11 5.23 16.68
CA ASP A 133 6.66 4.10 17.48
C ASP A 133 5.91 3.09 16.62
N PHE A 134 5.79 1.87 17.11
CA PHE A 134 4.99 0.82 16.49
C PHE A 134 4.38 -0.08 17.56
N SER A 135 3.27 -0.73 17.21
CA SER A 135 2.62 -1.74 18.03
C SER A 135 2.38 -2.99 17.20
N GLU A 136 2.59 -4.15 17.79
CA GLU A 136 2.28 -5.41 17.15
C GLU A 136 0.77 -5.55 16.88
N ARG A 137 0.43 -6.39 15.91
CA ARG A 137 -0.96 -6.69 15.59
C ARG A 137 -1.72 -7.16 16.82
N ALA A 138 -2.87 -6.53 17.09
CA ALA A 138 -3.75 -6.98 18.15
C ALA A 138 -4.25 -8.43 17.90
N PRO A 139 -4.40 -9.28 18.95
CA PRO A 139 -4.82 -10.66 18.79
C PRO A 139 -6.16 -10.84 18.04
N ASN A 140 -7.08 -9.90 18.21
CA ASN A 140 -8.42 -9.92 17.61
C ASN A 140 -8.49 -9.19 16.24
N ALA A 141 -7.38 -8.61 15.78
CA ALA A 141 -7.34 -7.94 14.48
C ALA A 141 -7.37 -8.96 13.33
N PRO A 142 -7.86 -8.56 12.15
CA PRO A 142 -7.81 -9.40 10.96
C PRO A 142 -6.41 -9.96 10.73
N THR A 143 -6.32 -11.19 10.26
CA THR A 143 -5.03 -11.90 10.10
C THR A 143 -4.13 -11.25 9.05
N TYR A 144 -4.72 -10.50 8.10
CA TYR A 144 -3.98 -9.73 7.10
C TYR A 144 -3.48 -8.36 7.61
N PHE A 145 -3.84 -7.94 8.83
CA PHE A 145 -3.20 -6.80 9.46
C PHE A 145 -1.78 -7.17 9.89
N GLY A 146 -0.84 -6.26 9.62
CA GLY A 146 0.49 -6.28 10.20
C GLY A 146 0.57 -5.40 11.44
N ASN A 147 1.72 -4.79 11.68
CA ASN A 147 1.91 -3.86 12.78
C ASN A 147 1.20 -2.52 12.52
N SER A 148 0.93 -1.80 13.59
CA SER A 148 0.52 -0.39 13.53
C SER A 148 1.71 0.51 13.82
N TYR A 149 1.82 1.61 13.10
CA TYR A 149 2.90 2.57 13.23
C TYR A 149 2.35 3.96 13.56
N VAL A 150 3.08 4.71 14.36
CA VAL A 150 2.73 6.09 14.72
C VAL A 150 3.78 7.03 14.15
N ASP A 151 3.36 8.00 13.37
CA ASP A 151 4.24 9.00 12.78
C ASP A 151 4.53 10.19 13.71
N SER A 152 5.32 11.16 13.25
CA SER A 152 5.65 12.37 14.01
C SER A 152 4.45 13.26 14.33
N ASN A 153 3.36 13.12 13.59
CA ASN A 153 2.13 13.89 13.78
C ASN A 153 1.12 13.18 14.69
N ASN A 154 1.51 12.09 15.35
CA ASN A 154 0.64 11.22 16.16
C ASN A 154 -0.45 10.49 15.35
N GLU A 155 -0.29 10.38 14.06
CA GLU A 155 -1.20 9.63 13.21
C GLU A 155 -0.84 8.15 13.19
N THR A 156 -1.85 7.31 13.31
CA THR A 156 -1.68 5.86 13.29
C THR A 156 -1.87 5.30 11.88
N TRP A 157 -0.92 4.52 11.45
CA TRP A 157 -0.88 3.83 10.17
C TRP A 157 -0.93 2.32 10.38
N GLN A 158 -1.94 1.67 9.84
CA GLN A 158 -2.10 0.22 9.95
C GLN A 158 -1.51 -0.46 8.72
N GLU A 159 -0.53 -1.33 8.94
CA GLU A 159 -0.01 -2.17 7.85
C GLU A 159 -1.04 -3.22 7.45
N ILE A 160 -1.25 -3.36 6.13
CA ILE A 160 -2.01 -4.46 5.54
C ILE A 160 -1.04 -5.34 4.75
N ASN A 161 -0.90 -6.58 5.19
CA ASN A 161 -0.15 -7.59 4.48
C ASN A 161 -0.99 -8.12 3.32
N LEU A 162 -0.67 -7.66 2.10
CA LEU A 162 -1.43 -7.99 0.89
C LEU A 162 -1.29 -9.47 0.51
N GLN A 163 -0.17 -10.09 0.84
CA GLN A 163 0.02 -11.53 0.63
C GLN A 163 -0.94 -12.35 1.49
N ARG A 164 -1.06 -12.00 2.78
CA ARG A 164 -2.02 -12.65 3.67
C ARG A 164 -3.46 -12.36 3.26
N LEU A 165 -3.75 -11.14 2.81
CA LEU A 165 -5.05 -10.77 2.28
C LEU A 165 -5.42 -11.63 1.08
N ALA A 166 -4.49 -11.78 0.11
CA ALA A 166 -4.67 -12.58 -1.09
C ALA A 166 -4.89 -14.09 -0.82
N GLN A 167 -4.58 -14.56 0.38
CA GLN A 167 -4.77 -15.96 0.81
C GLN A 167 -6.04 -16.17 1.65
N GLN A 168 -6.76 -15.09 1.98
CA GLN A 168 -8.00 -15.21 2.78
C GLN A 168 -9.12 -15.84 1.94
N ALA A 169 -9.73 -16.91 2.45
CA ALA A 169 -10.88 -17.52 1.79
C ALA A 169 -12.02 -16.51 1.59
N HIS A 170 -12.26 -15.64 2.58
CA HIS A 170 -13.27 -14.57 2.47
C HIS A 170 -12.96 -13.59 1.32
N PHE A 171 -11.71 -13.22 1.11
CA PHE A 171 -11.28 -12.32 0.03
C PHE A 171 -11.34 -13.00 -1.35
N LEU A 172 -11.08 -14.29 -1.41
CA LEU A 172 -11.12 -15.06 -2.66
C LEU A 172 -12.54 -15.48 -3.05
N THR A 173 -13.50 -15.47 -2.13
CA THR A 173 -14.89 -15.82 -2.36
C THR A 173 -15.72 -14.57 -2.55
N ILE A 174 -15.74 -14.03 -3.76
CA ILE A 174 -16.47 -12.80 -4.10
C ILE A 174 -17.98 -12.99 -4.22
N GLY A 175 -18.46 -14.22 -4.40
CA GLY A 175 -19.90 -14.52 -4.45
C GLY A 175 -20.60 -14.24 -3.10
N ALA A 176 -21.77 -13.60 -3.16
CA ALA A 176 -22.61 -13.33 -1.99
C ALA A 176 -23.42 -14.57 -1.56
#